data_e8950d3b6332e5f8c01d89da1c43746d
#
_entry.id   e8950d3b6332e5f8c01d89da1c43746d
#
_cell.length_a   1.000
_cell.length_b   1.000
_cell.length_c   1.000
_cell.angle_alpha   90.00
_cell.angle_beta   90.00
_cell.angle_gamma   90.00
#
_symmetry.space_group_name_H-M   'P 1'
#
loop_
_entity.id
_entity.type
_entity.pdbx_description
1 polymer ?
#
loop_
_entity_poly.entity_id
_entity_poly.type
_entity_poly.pdbx_seq_one_letter_code
_entity_poly.pdbx_strand_id
1 'polypeptide(L)'
;MYKQIYPVIGDEKNLPFYVVGLGLESWQFPIKRADGYEYPQIFLSRSGEGEVIINGETTKIPPDTVFYIPPFCPHEYHALSDAWYLDWIAFSGSQVIPLLEQWKLNKFTAIQGVDMDRLRRIITRIYYTLKSDKLYGNHHASAQLYDFLIEYRKIADNRLSSFYTAQSVAL
;
A
#
# COMPACT_ATOMS: atom_id res chain seq x y z
N MET A 1 17.59 5.62 -10.12
CA MET A 1 17.21 4.47 -11.00
C MET A 1 15.84 3.99 -10.55
N TYR A 2 14.86 4.01 -11.42
CA TYR A 2 13.50 3.59 -11.15
C TYR A 2 13.44 2.07 -10.92
N LYS A 3 12.95 1.64 -9.77
CA LYS A 3 12.84 0.22 -9.41
C LYS A 3 11.37 -0.19 -9.41
N GLN A 4 10.98 -0.94 -10.40
CA GLN A 4 9.62 -1.42 -10.57
C GLN A 4 9.65 -2.87 -11.06
N ILE A 5 8.72 -3.69 -10.57
CA ILE A 5 8.60 -5.08 -11.01
C ILE A 5 7.12 -5.48 -11.07
N TYR A 6 6.78 -6.17 -12.16
CA TYR A 6 5.51 -6.87 -12.36
C TYR A 6 5.86 -8.35 -12.59
N PRO A 7 5.73 -9.21 -11.60
CA PRO A 7 6.07 -10.62 -11.77
C PRO A 7 5.11 -11.30 -12.74
N VAL A 8 5.62 -12.28 -13.47
CA VAL A 8 4.76 -13.14 -14.27
C VAL A 8 4.07 -14.11 -13.32
N ILE A 9 2.73 -14.11 -13.34
CA ILE A 9 1.90 -14.94 -12.46
C ILE A 9 1.34 -16.10 -13.25
N GLY A 10 1.65 -17.33 -12.81
CA GLY A 10 1.08 -18.57 -13.31
C GLY A 10 0.05 -19.15 -12.34
N ASP A 11 0.30 -20.35 -11.85
CA ASP A 11 -0.57 -21.03 -10.87
C ASP A 11 -0.60 -20.32 -9.52
N GLU A 12 0.35 -19.41 -9.26
CA GLU A 12 0.41 -18.60 -8.04
C GLU A 12 -0.82 -17.70 -7.86
N LYS A 13 -1.60 -17.44 -8.90
CA LYS A 13 -2.91 -16.78 -8.78
C LYS A 13 -3.87 -17.52 -7.85
N ASN A 14 -3.62 -18.82 -7.60
CA ASN A 14 -4.39 -19.64 -6.67
C ASN A 14 -3.90 -19.56 -5.22
N LEU A 15 -2.77 -18.86 -4.98
CA LEU A 15 -2.32 -18.59 -3.63
C LEU A 15 -3.30 -17.66 -2.91
N PRO A 16 -3.43 -17.77 -1.59
CA PRO A 16 -4.28 -16.87 -0.81
C PRO A 16 -3.86 -15.40 -0.93
N PHE A 17 -2.58 -15.14 -1.15
CA PHE A 17 -1.96 -13.83 -1.34
C PHE A 17 -0.91 -13.92 -2.44
N TYR A 18 -0.85 -12.94 -3.35
CA TYR A 18 0.26 -12.79 -4.29
C TYR A 18 0.47 -11.34 -4.71
N VAL A 19 1.70 -11.01 -5.06
CA VAL A 19 2.08 -9.66 -5.49
C VAL A 19 1.78 -9.51 -6.97
N VAL A 20 1.03 -8.48 -7.34
CA VAL A 20 0.74 -8.12 -8.74
C VAL A 20 1.84 -7.23 -9.31
N GLY A 21 2.33 -6.31 -8.51
CA GLY A 21 3.42 -5.43 -8.88
C GLY A 21 3.82 -4.54 -7.72
N LEU A 22 5.02 -3.98 -7.79
CA LEU A 22 5.49 -3.01 -6.84
C LEU A 22 6.53 -2.07 -7.44
N GLY A 23 6.65 -0.90 -6.85
CA GLY A 23 7.68 0.08 -7.19
C GLY A 23 8.33 0.66 -5.94
N LEU A 24 9.62 0.95 -6.03
CA LEU A 24 10.41 1.58 -4.99
C LEU A 24 10.91 2.94 -5.47
N GLU A 25 10.74 3.96 -4.61
CA GLU A 25 11.18 5.33 -4.91
C GLU A 25 10.68 5.83 -6.27
N SER A 26 9.41 5.51 -6.56
CA SER A 26 8.79 5.85 -7.83
C SER A 26 8.42 7.33 -7.85
N TRP A 27 8.94 8.06 -8.82
CA TRP A 27 8.45 9.40 -9.11
C TRP A 27 7.01 9.32 -9.57
N GLN A 28 6.13 10.07 -8.91
CA GLN A 28 4.70 9.96 -9.15
C GLN A 28 4.22 11.07 -10.09
N PHE A 29 3.80 10.68 -11.28
CA PHE A 29 3.05 11.55 -12.19
C PHE A 29 1.54 11.47 -11.91
N PRO A 30 0.74 12.45 -12.38
CA PRO A 30 -0.70 12.47 -12.14
C PRO A 30 -1.39 11.19 -12.64
N ILE A 31 -2.26 10.64 -11.81
CA ILE A 31 -3.09 9.47 -12.13
C ILE A 31 -4.56 9.86 -11.97
N LYS A 32 -5.36 9.42 -12.94
CA LYS A 32 -6.83 9.50 -12.88
C LYS A 32 -7.42 8.19 -13.36
N ARG A 33 -8.19 7.54 -12.49
CA ARG A 33 -8.84 6.26 -12.77
C ARG A 33 -10.32 6.34 -12.47
N ALA A 34 -11.12 6.61 -13.51
CA ALA A 34 -12.57 6.78 -13.38
C ALA A 34 -13.29 5.50 -12.89
N ASP A 35 -12.75 4.34 -13.22
CA ASP A 35 -13.29 3.03 -12.82
C ASP A 35 -12.46 2.35 -11.71
N GLY A 36 -11.50 3.09 -11.14
CA GLY A 36 -10.55 2.56 -10.17
C GLY A 36 -9.48 1.67 -10.79
N TYR A 37 -8.73 1.00 -9.92
CA TYR A 37 -7.76 -0.01 -10.30
C TYR A 37 -8.27 -1.38 -9.86
N GLU A 38 -7.99 -2.40 -10.64
CA GLU A 38 -8.50 -3.76 -10.41
C GLU A 38 -8.02 -4.36 -9.08
N TYR A 39 -6.84 -3.95 -8.62
CA TYR A 39 -6.19 -4.51 -7.44
C TYR A 39 -6.12 -3.52 -6.29
N PRO A 40 -6.22 -3.97 -5.03
CA PRO A 40 -5.90 -3.14 -3.88
C PRO A 40 -4.43 -2.72 -3.91
N GLN A 41 -4.17 -1.50 -3.45
CA GLN A 41 -2.82 -0.93 -3.41
C GLN A 41 -2.55 -0.28 -2.05
N ILE A 42 -1.32 -0.45 -1.56
CA ILE A 42 -0.78 0.29 -0.42
C ILE A 42 0.40 1.11 -0.91
N PHE A 43 0.44 2.36 -0.47
CA PHE A 43 1.46 3.35 -0.85
C PHE A 43 2.16 3.89 0.39
N LEU A 44 3.47 4.09 0.27
CA LEU A 44 4.31 4.73 1.28
C LEU A 44 4.83 6.05 0.71
N SER A 45 4.35 7.19 1.25
CA SER A 45 4.82 8.50 0.82
C SER A 45 6.19 8.79 1.42
N ARG A 46 7.21 8.87 0.57
CA ARG A 46 8.62 8.95 0.99
C ARG A 46 9.12 10.38 1.07
N SER A 47 9.01 11.11 -0.02
CA SER A 47 9.49 12.49 -0.11
C SER A 47 8.62 13.29 -1.07
N GLY A 48 8.55 14.59 -0.83
CA GLY A 48 7.55 15.43 -1.46
C GLY A 48 6.17 15.18 -0.87
N GLU A 49 5.18 15.88 -1.37
CA GLU A 49 3.80 15.72 -0.94
C GLU A 49 2.86 15.69 -2.14
N GLY A 50 1.73 15.04 -1.96
CA GLY A 50 0.68 14.96 -2.95
C GLY A 50 -0.70 15.01 -2.32
N GLU A 51 -1.70 14.72 -3.12
CA GLU A 51 -3.07 14.57 -2.66
C GLU A 51 -3.78 13.46 -3.41
N VAL A 52 -4.74 12.83 -2.72
CA VAL A 52 -5.64 11.82 -3.27
C VAL A 52 -7.06 12.38 -3.24
N ILE A 53 -7.79 12.22 -4.33
CA ILE A 53 -9.17 12.66 -4.49
C ILE A 53 -10.05 11.44 -4.72
N ILE A 54 -11.02 11.23 -3.83
CA ILE A 54 -12.01 10.14 -3.88
C ILE A 54 -13.39 10.73 -3.56
N ASN A 55 -14.36 10.52 -4.43
CA ASN A 55 -15.73 11.05 -4.29
C ASN A 55 -15.77 12.57 -4.03
N GLY A 56 -14.89 13.32 -4.68
CA GLY A 56 -14.77 14.76 -4.50
C GLY A 56 -14.08 15.22 -3.21
N GLU A 57 -13.74 14.30 -2.32
CA GLU A 57 -12.98 14.60 -1.11
C GLU A 57 -11.49 14.51 -1.36
N THR A 58 -10.76 15.54 -0.95
CA THR A 58 -9.31 15.63 -1.09
C THR A 58 -8.63 15.32 0.23
N THR A 59 -7.67 14.39 0.18
CA THR A 59 -6.81 14.04 1.32
C THR A 59 -5.37 14.39 0.98
N LYS A 60 -4.73 15.23 1.80
CA LYS A 60 -3.30 15.53 1.66
C LYS A 60 -2.44 14.37 2.12
N ILE A 61 -1.38 14.11 1.36
CA ILE A 61 -0.43 13.03 1.59
C ILE A 61 0.97 13.63 1.75
N PRO A 62 1.34 14.06 2.97
CA PRO A 62 2.71 14.51 3.24
C PRO A 62 3.68 13.32 3.31
N PRO A 63 5.00 13.55 3.46
CA PRO A 63 5.94 12.47 3.77
C PRO A 63 5.51 11.69 5.03
N ASP A 64 6.02 10.48 5.18
CA ASP A 64 5.72 9.57 6.30
C ASP A 64 4.21 9.26 6.44
N THR A 65 3.53 9.15 5.31
CA THR A 65 2.13 8.75 5.22
C THR A 65 2.02 7.41 4.51
N VAL A 66 1.26 6.49 5.11
CA VAL A 66 0.84 5.24 4.50
C VAL A 66 -0.61 5.38 4.08
N PHE A 67 -0.94 5.03 2.83
CA PHE A 67 -2.33 5.05 2.41
C PHE A 67 -2.71 3.82 1.57
N TYR A 68 -3.96 3.43 1.70
CA TYR A 68 -4.57 2.29 1.03
C TYR A 68 -5.70 2.74 0.13
N ILE A 69 -5.70 2.25 -1.12
CA ILE A 69 -6.79 2.45 -2.07
C ILE A 69 -7.40 1.07 -2.38
N PRO A 70 -8.71 0.87 -2.12
CA PRO A 70 -9.37 -0.40 -2.42
C PRO A 70 -9.53 -0.63 -3.92
N PRO A 71 -9.74 -1.90 -4.35
CA PRO A 71 -9.98 -2.22 -5.75
C PRO A 71 -11.27 -1.56 -6.26
N PHE A 72 -11.28 -1.21 -7.55
CA PHE A 72 -12.43 -0.61 -8.25
C PHE A 72 -12.95 0.69 -7.62
N CYS A 73 -12.11 1.35 -6.81
CA CYS A 73 -12.43 2.65 -6.23
C CYS A 73 -12.00 3.77 -7.19
N PRO A 74 -12.92 4.54 -7.77
CA PRO A 74 -12.54 5.69 -8.59
C PRO A 74 -11.69 6.68 -7.80
N HIS A 75 -10.55 7.08 -8.36
CA HIS A 75 -9.64 7.97 -7.66
C HIS A 75 -8.75 8.76 -8.59
N GLU A 76 -8.25 9.86 -8.07
CA GLU A 76 -7.19 10.66 -8.68
C GLU A 76 -6.11 10.89 -7.62
N TYR A 77 -4.85 10.97 -8.05
CA TYR A 77 -3.78 11.47 -7.18
C TYR A 77 -2.68 12.15 -8.01
N HIS A 78 -2.07 13.17 -7.44
CA HIS A 78 -1.01 13.94 -8.06
C HIS A 78 -0.14 14.64 -7.01
N ALA A 79 1.06 15.07 -7.44
CA ALA A 79 1.97 15.81 -6.60
C ALA A 79 1.44 17.22 -6.34
N LEU A 80 1.68 17.73 -5.13
CA LEU A 80 1.52 19.13 -4.73
C LEU A 80 2.87 19.86 -4.70
N SER A 81 3.97 19.11 -4.50
CA SER A 81 5.34 19.61 -4.59
C SER A 81 5.93 19.38 -5.99
N ASP A 82 7.12 19.91 -6.26
CA ASP A 82 7.82 19.76 -7.54
C ASP A 82 8.05 18.29 -7.91
N ALA A 83 8.25 17.45 -6.90
CA ALA A 83 8.36 16.00 -7.07
C ALA A 83 7.73 15.29 -5.88
N TRP A 84 7.15 14.12 -6.14
CA TRP A 84 6.56 13.27 -5.13
C TRP A 84 6.99 11.83 -5.39
N TYR A 85 7.59 11.18 -4.40
CA TYR A 85 8.13 9.83 -4.50
C TYR A 85 7.40 8.88 -3.57
N LEU A 86 6.94 7.76 -4.13
CA LEU A 86 6.21 6.72 -3.43
C LEU A 86 6.92 5.37 -3.55
N ASP A 87 6.86 4.57 -2.49
CA ASP A 87 6.87 3.11 -2.68
C ASP A 87 5.42 2.66 -2.80
N TRP A 88 5.15 1.68 -3.63
CA TRP A 88 3.80 1.16 -3.80
C TRP A 88 3.82 -0.35 -4.04
N ILE A 89 2.76 -1.02 -3.62
CA ILE A 89 2.54 -2.44 -3.86
C ILE A 89 1.07 -2.68 -4.21
N ALA A 90 0.86 -3.39 -5.32
CA ALA A 90 -0.43 -3.91 -5.73
C ALA A 90 -0.45 -5.43 -5.51
N PHE A 91 -1.53 -5.95 -5.00
CA PHE A 91 -1.60 -7.35 -4.59
C PHE A 91 -2.99 -7.93 -4.82
N SER A 92 -3.09 -9.26 -4.79
CA SER A 92 -4.33 -9.99 -4.98
C SER A 92 -4.26 -11.35 -4.27
N GLY A 93 -5.28 -12.16 -4.45
CA GLY A 93 -5.41 -13.48 -3.86
C GLY A 93 -6.79 -13.67 -3.23
N SER A 94 -7.22 -14.92 -3.12
CA SER A 94 -8.57 -15.26 -2.62
C SER A 94 -8.83 -14.80 -1.19
N GLN A 95 -7.78 -14.57 -0.39
CA GLN A 95 -7.89 -14.19 1.03
C GLN A 95 -7.61 -12.71 1.31
N VAL A 96 -7.24 -11.92 0.31
CA VAL A 96 -6.91 -10.50 0.48
C VAL A 96 -8.13 -9.71 0.96
N ILE A 97 -9.20 -9.71 0.20
CA ILE A 97 -10.40 -8.94 0.54
C ILE A 97 -11.07 -9.45 1.83
N PRO A 98 -11.28 -10.78 2.02
CA PRO A 98 -11.81 -11.28 3.29
C PRO A 98 -10.97 -10.87 4.51
N LEU A 99 -9.64 -10.88 4.39
CA LEU A 99 -8.74 -10.50 5.47
C LEU A 99 -8.89 -9.00 5.81
N LEU A 100 -8.85 -8.13 4.80
CA LEU A 100 -9.00 -6.69 4.99
C LEU A 100 -10.38 -6.31 5.55
N GLU A 101 -11.43 -7.00 5.13
CA GLU A 101 -12.78 -6.84 5.70
C GLU A 101 -12.83 -7.25 7.17
N GLN A 102 -12.27 -8.42 7.50
CA GLN A 102 -12.17 -8.89 8.88
C GLN A 102 -11.42 -7.90 9.77
N TRP A 103 -10.38 -7.28 9.24
CA TRP A 103 -9.59 -6.27 9.96
C TRP A 103 -10.22 -4.88 9.94
N LYS A 104 -11.31 -4.67 9.21
CA LYS A 104 -11.97 -3.36 8.98
C LYS A 104 -11.02 -2.34 8.31
N LEU A 105 -10.19 -2.82 7.40
CA LEU A 105 -9.21 -2.05 6.64
C LEU A 105 -9.48 -2.08 5.12
N ASN A 106 -10.71 -2.34 4.72
CA ASN A 106 -11.13 -2.49 3.32
C ASN A 106 -11.63 -1.18 2.66
N LYS A 107 -11.41 -0.03 3.30
CA LYS A 107 -11.77 1.30 2.78
C LYS A 107 -10.53 2.15 2.59
N PHE A 108 -10.64 3.19 1.76
CA PHE A 108 -9.59 4.19 1.66
C PHE A 108 -9.18 4.68 3.06
N THR A 109 -7.88 4.65 3.31
CA THR A 109 -7.31 5.04 4.60
C THR A 109 -5.98 5.71 4.34
N ALA A 110 -5.75 6.87 4.96
CA ALA A 110 -4.46 7.56 4.96
C ALA A 110 -4.03 7.80 6.41
N ILE A 111 -2.83 7.38 6.76
CA ILE A 111 -2.28 7.46 8.12
C ILE A 111 -0.99 8.26 8.05
N GLN A 112 -0.99 9.46 8.63
CA GLN A 112 0.15 10.38 8.66
C GLN A 112 1.03 10.15 9.90
N GLY A 113 2.28 10.61 9.81
CA GLY A 113 3.21 10.58 10.93
C GLY A 113 3.63 9.18 11.35
N VAL A 114 3.77 8.28 10.38
CA VAL A 114 4.06 6.86 10.60
C VAL A 114 5.55 6.59 10.47
N ASP A 115 6.11 5.79 11.40
CA ASP A 115 7.39 5.13 11.16
C ASP A 115 7.20 4.01 10.14
N MET A 116 7.68 4.22 8.92
CA MET A 116 7.53 3.29 7.80
C MET A 116 8.73 2.36 7.62
N ASP A 117 9.73 2.41 8.46
CA ASP A 117 10.99 1.68 8.24
C ASP A 117 10.79 0.18 8.06
N ARG A 118 9.92 -0.41 8.86
CA ARG A 118 9.64 -1.85 8.75
C ARG A 118 8.90 -2.21 7.46
N LEU A 119 7.88 -1.44 7.08
CA LEU A 119 7.18 -1.63 5.80
C LEU A 119 8.14 -1.48 4.61
N ARG A 120 9.02 -0.48 4.66
CA ARG A 120 10.01 -0.24 3.60
C ARG A 120 11.01 -1.38 3.48
N ARG A 121 11.46 -1.95 4.59
CA ARG A 121 12.33 -3.13 4.56
C ARG A 121 11.63 -4.34 3.94
N ILE A 122 10.37 -4.57 4.26
CA ILE A 122 9.61 -5.70 3.73
C ILE A 122 9.36 -5.53 2.23
N ILE A 123 8.87 -4.38 1.78
CA ILE A 123 8.62 -4.14 0.35
C ILE A 123 9.90 -4.21 -0.48
N THR A 124 11.01 -3.72 0.06
CA THR A 124 12.33 -3.85 -0.58
C THR A 124 12.77 -5.31 -0.69
N ARG A 125 12.53 -6.10 0.34
CA ARG A 125 12.80 -7.55 0.31
C ARG A 125 11.95 -8.24 -0.75
N ILE A 126 10.65 -7.93 -0.83
CA ILE A 126 9.76 -8.48 -1.86
C ILE A 126 10.31 -8.18 -3.26
N TYR A 127 10.73 -6.94 -3.51
CA TYR A 127 11.32 -6.54 -4.79
C TYR A 127 12.50 -7.43 -5.18
N TYR A 128 13.47 -7.59 -4.28
CA TYR A 128 14.67 -8.39 -4.57
C TYR A 128 14.36 -9.89 -4.65
N THR A 129 13.43 -10.41 -3.87
CA THR A 129 12.95 -11.79 -3.97
C THR A 129 12.39 -12.07 -5.36
N LEU A 130 11.48 -11.22 -5.85
CA LEU A 130 10.88 -11.37 -7.17
C LEU A 130 11.91 -11.19 -8.32
N LYS A 131 12.88 -10.31 -8.12
CA LYS A 131 13.91 -10.04 -9.11
C LYS A 131 14.90 -11.19 -9.25
N SER A 132 15.29 -11.83 -8.17
CA SER A 132 16.38 -12.81 -8.13
C SER A 132 15.93 -14.27 -8.22
N ASP A 133 14.77 -14.61 -7.68
CA ASP A 133 14.27 -16.00 -7.66
C ASP A 133 13.13 -16.17 -8.67
N LYS A 134 13.45 -16.78 -9.80
CA LYS A 134 12.49 -17.04 -10.88
C LYS A 134 11.66 -18.31 -10.68
N LEU A 135 12.07 -19.16 -9.76
CA LEU A 135 11.38 -20.42 -9.52
C LEU A 135 10.38 -20.37 -8.38
N TYR A 136 10.79 -19.84 -7.24
CA TYR A 136 9.94 -19.75 -6.03
C TYR A 136 9.68 -18.31 -5.57
N GLY A 137 10.13 -17.31 -6.32
CA GLY A 137 10.01 -15.91 -5.95
C GLY A 137 8.58 -15.47 -5.63
N ASN A 138 7.60 -15.86 -6.46
CA ASN A 138 6.20 -15.56 -6.23
C ASN A 138 5.65 -16.18 -4.93
N HIS A 139 6.09 -17.40 -4.59
CA HIS A 139 5.70 -18.08 -3.35
C HIS A 139 6.31 -17.39 -2.12
N HIS A 140 7.60 -17.07 -2.16
CA HIS A 140 8.26 -16.32 -1.07
C HIS A 140 7.68 -14.92 -0.93
N ALA A 141 7.44 -14.23 -2.04
CA ALA A 141 6.80 -12.92 -2.03
C ALA A 141 5.37 -12.97 -1.44
N SER A 142 4.64 -14.06 -1.65
CA SER A 142 3.33 -14.28 -1.02
C SER A 142 3.42 -14.28 0.51
N ALA A 143 4.38 -14.99 1.09
CA ALA A 143 4.62 -15.00 2.53
C ALA A 143 5.06 -13.63 3.05
N GLN A 144 5.95 -12.96 2.33
CA GLN A 144 6.43 -11.61 2.67
C GLN A 144 5.31 -10.56 2.55
N LEU A 145 4.40 -10.70 1.60
CA LEU A 145 3.22 -9.85 1.47
C LEU A 145 2.31 -9.97 2.70
N TYR A 146 2.10 -11.18 3.21
CA TYR A 146 1.32 -11.36 4.44
C TYR A 146 1.98 -10.64 5.63
N ASP A 147 3.30 -10.74 5.79
CA ASP A 147 4.06 -9.99 6.80
C ASP A 147 3.88 -8.47 6.62
N PHE A 148 3.94 -7.97 5.38
CA PHE A 148 3.68 -6.56 5.06
C PHE A 148 2.28 -6.13 5.49
N LEU A 149 1.26 -6.93 5.22
CA LEU A 149 -0.13 -6.63 5.61
C LEU A 149 -0.31 -6.61 7.13
N ILE A 150 0.37 -7.50 7.86
CA ILE A 150 0.36 -7.50 9.33
C ILE A 150 0.98 -6.20 9.87
N GLU A 151 2.09 -5.75 9.31
CA GLU A 151 2.72 -4.48 9.74
C GLU A 151 1.84 -3.27 9.41
N TYR A 152 1.17 -3.27 8.26
CA TYR A 152 0.17 -2.25 7.94
C TYR A 152 -0.98 -2.25 8.96
N ARG A 153 -1.50 -3.41 9.33
CA ARG A 153 -2.52 -3.54 10.38
C ARG A 153 -2.04 -2.97 11.71
N LYS A 154 -0.83 -3.26 12.14
CA LYS A 154 -0.28 -2.71 13.39
C LYS A 154 -0.28 -1.19 13.40
N ILE A 155 0.09 -0.57 12.29
CA ILE A 155 0.06 0.88 12.13
C ILE A 155 -1.38 1.42 12.27
N ALA A 156 -2.34 0.78 11.62
CA ALA A 156 -3.75 1.16 11.69
C ALA A 156 -4.32 0.99 13.12
N ASP A 157 -3.99 -0.11 13.79
CA ASP A 157 -4.42 -0.37 15.17
C ASP A 157 -3.83 0.66 16.16
N ASN A 158 -2.57 1.03 16.00
CA ASN A 158 -1.93 2.07 16.83
C ASN A 158 -2.62 3.42 16.68
N ARG A 159 -3.05 3.78 15.48
CA ARG A 159 -3.85 4.99 15.24
C ARG A 159 -5.16 4.97 16.04
N LEU A 160 -5.88 3.84 16.02
CA LEU A 160 -7.15 3.69 16.74
C LEU A 160 -6.94 3.79 18.25
N SER A 161 -5.92 3.13 18.81
CA SER A 161 -5.63 3.19 20.24
C SER A 161 -5.27 4.60 20.70
N SER A 162 -4.49 5.35 19.92
CA SER A 162 -4.16 6.76 20.20
C SER A 162 -5.41 7.64 20.23
N PHE A 163 -6.36 7.40 19.33
CA PHE A 163 -7.62 8.11 19.27
C PHE A 163 -8.48 7.86 20.52
N TYR A 164 -8.61 6.60 20.96
CA TYR A 164 -9.36 6.24 22.17
C TYR A 164 -8.71 6.80 23.43
N THR A 165 -7.39 6.79 23.53
CA THR A 165 -6.67 7.37 24.66
C THR A 165 -6.89 8.88 24.76
N ALA A 166 -6.86 9.59 23.63
CA ALA A 166 -7.12 11.02 23.60
C ALA A 166 -8.55 11.38 24.02
N GLN A 167 -9.54 10.57 23.62
CA GLN A 167 -10.92 10.75 24.07
C GLN A 167 -11.12 10.46 25.57
N SER A 168 -10.38 9.49 26.13
CA SER A 168 -10.45 9.16 27.55
C SER A 168 -9.85 10.23 28.46
N VAL A 169 -8.92 11.03 27.95
CA VAL A 169 -8.30 12.14 28.70
C VAL A 169 -9.14 13.44 28.64
N ALA A 170 -10.08 13.53 27.70
CA ALA A 170 -10.97 14.69 27.51
C ALA A 170 -12.26 14.64 28.35
N LEU A 171 -12.46 13.59 29.18
CA LEU A 171 -13.53 13.46 30.18
C LEU A 171 -12.99 13.65 31.60
#